data_aabb5516fb300a18dbd6193d1c1e2486
#
_entry.id   aabb5516fb300a18dbd6193d1c1e2486
#
_cell.length_a   1.000
_cell.length_b   1.000
_cell.length_c   1.000
_cell.angle_alpha   90.00
_cell.angle_beta   90.00
_cell.angle_gamma   90.00
#
_symmetry.space_group_name_H-M   'P 1'
#
loop_
_entity.id
_entity.type
_entity.pdbx_description
1 polymer ?
#
loop_
_entity_poly.entity_id
_entity_poly.type
_entity_poly.pdbx_seq_one_letter_code
_entity_poly.pdbx_strand_id
1 'polypeptide(L)'
;MTVTFAEKLARIPGYQAGVPTGQAPEAIAAGGIAQLASNESPFGPHPKVVEAIRGAAGAMNRYPDPDATLLRRRIADRYETEPGRVAVGNGSCEILLAAAEALCELGSEILYAWPSFSMYPYLAALTGAREIRVPLAEGEVHDLDAMAAEVTAATQLAIVCNPNNPTGTHLPAAQIAAFCERIPAHVTIALDEAYVEFQTDDDSDITVDLLADFPNLVVLRTFSKVYGLAGLRVGFALGSAKFRAAVDAVRQPFSVNALAQAAAAEAILHQDDVEQRVERTLVERVRVEEGLRELGLTTAETQTNFSWIDLGDADEGEVVAGLAERSIAVRPGTPLGGPGHIRVSYGTPVENDRFLAALGEILS
;
A
#
# COMPACT_ATOMS: atom_id res chain seq x y z
N MET A 1 10.80 3.68 41.32
CA MET A 1 10.87 2.59 40.34
C MET A 1 10.50 3.17 38.99
N THR A 2 11.37 3.05 37.99
CA THR A 2 11.14 3.54 36.63
C THR A 2 10.45 2.42 35.87
N VAL A 3 9.41 2.75 35.07
CA VAL A 3 8.73 1.77 34.18
C VAL A 3 9.74 1.31 33.15
N THR A 4 9.88 0.01 32.99
CA THR A 4 10.74 -0.61 31.95
C THR A 4 9.84 -1.11 30.82
N PHE A 5 10.08 -0.62 29.62
CA PHE A 5 9.40 -1.07 28.42
C PHE A 5 10.11 -2.28 27.79
N ALA A 6 9.39 -3.03 26.93
CA ALA A 6 9.95 -4.18 26.25
C ALA A 6 11.11 -3.77 25.31
N GLU A 7 12.20 -4.54 25.30
CA GLU A 7 13.38 -4.29 24.48
C GLU A 7 13.08 -4.20 22.96
N LYS A 8 12.04 -4.89 22.50
CA LYS A 8 11.60 -4.83 21.09
C LYS A 8 11.27 -3.41 20.62
N LEU A 9 10.88 -2.49 21.53
CA LEU A 9 10.57 -1.11 21.16
C LEU A 9 11.79 -0.35 20.61
N ALA A 10 13.00 -0.73 21.01
CA ALA A 10 14.22 -0.13 20.49
C ALA A 10 14.52 -0.55 19.01
N ARG A 11 13.90 -1.63 18.55
CA ARG A 11 14.04 -2.15 17.18
C ARG A 11 12.96 -1.64 16.21
N ILE A 12 11.90 -1.04 16.73
CA ILE A 12 10.82 -0.51 15.92
C ILE A 12 11.32 0.73 15.17
N PRO A 13 11.35 0.71 13.82
CA PRO A 13 11.72 1.89 13.06
C PRO A 13 10.70 3.02 13.31
N GLY A 14 11.19 4.22 13.56
CA GLY A 14 10.32 5.40 13.69
C GLY A 14 9.57 5.65 12.38
N TYR A 15 8.23 5.65 12.41
CA TYR A 15 7.45 6.05 11.25
C TYR A 15 7.61 7.56 11.02
N GLN A 16 8.19 7.94 9.90
CA GLN A 16 8.21 9.33 9.46
C GLN A 16 7.09 9.53 8.46
N ALA A 17 6.01 10.20 8.86
CA ALA A 17 4.99 10.65 7.92
C ALA A 17 5.62 11.57 6.86
N GLY A 18 5.09 11.61 5.65
CA GLY A 18 5.39 12.71 4.71
C GLY A 18 5.13 14.03 5.45
N VAL A 19 5.91 15.06 5.15
CA VAL A 19 5.88 16.33 5.91
C VAL A 19 4.43 16.74 6.19
N PRO A 20 3.99 16.79 7.44
CA PRO A 20 2.66 17.27 7.76
C PRO A 20 2.68 18.76 7.43
N THR A 21 1.89 19.16 6.48
CA THR A 21 1.77 20.58 6.12
C THR A 21 1.12 21.40 7.23
N GLY A 22 0.81 20.83 8.38
CA GLY A 22 0.26 21.51 9.56
C GLY A 22 -1.03 22.29 9.31
N GLN A 23 -1.59 22.19 8.11
CA GLN A 23 -2.76 22.95 7.71
C GLN A 23 -4.03 22.10 7.80
N ALA A 24 -5.12 22.76 8.15
CA ALA A 24 -6.42 22.13 8.29
C ALA A 24 -6.88 21.48 6.95
N PRO A 25 -7.69 20.41 7.01
CA PRO A 25 -8.28 19.79 5.80
C PRO A 25 -8.97 20.78 4.85
N GLU A 26 -9.47 21.88 5.38
CA GLU A 26 -10.10 22.96 4.61
C GLU A 26 -9.13 23.70 3.67
N ALA A 27 -7.86 23.84 4.09
CA ALA A 27 -6.83 24.46 3.24
C ALA A 27 -6.39 23.55 2.09
N ILE A 28 -6.39 22.23 2.32
CA ILE A 28 -6.16 21.22 1.28
C ILE A 28 -7.32 21.24 0.28
N ALA A 29 -8.56 21.21 0.78
CA ALA A 29 -9.77 21.25 -0.04
C ALA A 29 -9.90 22.56 -0.86
N ALA A 30 -9.33 23.66 -0.36
CA ALA A 30 -9.26 24.94 -1.06
C ALA A 30 -8.14 25.03 -2.12
N GLY A 31 -7.39 23.93 -2.37
CA GLY A 31 -6.29 23.90 -3.33
C GLY A 31 -5.02 24.63 -2.86
N GLY A 32 -4.92 24.95 -1.55
CA GLY A 32 -3.76 25.64 -0.97
C GLY A 32 -2.51 24.77 -0.93
N ILE A 33 -2.68 23.45 -0.67
CA ILE A 33 -1.58 22.49 -0.54
C ILE A 33 -1.77 21.36 -1.55
N ALA A 34 -0.72 21.08 -2.33
CA ALA A 34 -0.63 19.87 -3.14
C ALA A 34 -0.15 18.71 -2.26
N GLN A 35 -1.05 17.78 -1.90
CA GLN A 35 -0.76 16.62 -1.06
C GLN A 35 -0.28 15.43 -1.89
N LEU A 36 1.00 15.41 -2.24
CA LEU A 36 1.58 14.40 -3.13
C LEU A 36 2.48 13.39 -2.37
N ALA A 37 2.37 13.30 -1.04
CA ALA A 37 3.27 12.51 -0.19
C ALA A 37 2.80 11.09 0.14
N SER A 38 1.49 10.80 0.06
CA SER A 38 0.90 9.60 0.68
C SER A 38 0.18 8.66 -0.28
N ASN A 39 0.34 8.88 -1.59
CA ASN A 39 -0.30 8.08 -2.64
C ASN A 39 -1.83 8.02 -2.47
N GLU A 40 -2.42 9.15 -2.04
CA GLU A 40 -3.85 9.32 -1.92
C GLU A 40 -4.47 9.54 -3.30
N SER A 41 -5.76 9.21 -3.43
CA SER A 41 -6.51 9.58 -4.63
C SER A 41 -6.82 11.08 -4.60
N PRO A 42 -6.56 11.84 -5.66
CA PRO A 42 -6.97 13.24 -5.74
C PRO A 42 -8.48 13.40 -5.94
N PHE A 43 -9.19 12.30 -6.17
CA PHE A 43 -10.62 12.28 -6.40
C PHE A 43 -11.36 11.90 -5.12
N GLY A 44 -12.41 12.66 -4.77
CA GLY A 44 -13.28 12.33 -3.64
C GLY A 44 -14.02 10.99 -3.84
N PRO A 45 -14.62 10.40 -2.78
CA PRO A 45 -15.38 9.16 -2.90
C PRO A 45 -16.58 9.29 -3.84
N HIS A 46 -16.99 8.17 -4.43
CA HIS A 46 -18.21 8.10 -5.26
C HIS A 46 -19.44 8.62 -4.46
N PRO A 47 -20.40 9.37 -5.08
CA PRO A 47 -21.53 9.98 -4.35
C PRO A 47 -22.36 8.99 -3.54
N LYS A 48 -22.60 7.78 -4.03
CA LYS A 48 -23.33 6.72 -3.29
C LYS A 48 -22.55 6.21 -2.07
N VAL A 49 -21.22 6.23 -2.13
CA VAL A 49 -20.37 5.91 -0.98
C VAL A 49 -20.56 6.97 0.11
N VAL A 50 -20.63 8.25 -0.26
CA VAL A 50 -20.92 9.34 0.68
C VAL A 50 -22.32 9.18 1.28
N GLU A 51 -23.31 8.76 0.51
CA GLU A 51 -24.65 8.43 1.02
C GLU A 51 -24.63 7.27 2.00
N ALA A 52 -23.92 6.19 1.72
CA ALA A 52 -23.78 5.05 2.62
C ALA A 52 -23.14 5.45 3.95
N ILE A 53 -22.10 6.31 3.92
CA ILE A 53 -21.48 6.88 5.12
C ILE A 53 -22.52 7.70 5.93
N ARG A 54 -23.27 8.59 5.27
CA ARG A 54 -24.31 9.40 5.92
C ARG A 54 -25.39 8.54 6.56
N GLY A 55 -25.82 7.47 5.88
CA GLY A 55 -26.78 6.51 6.40
C GLY A 55 -26.28 5.76 7.65
N ALA A 56 -25.00 5.42 7.68
CA ALA A 56 -24.38 4.72 8.82
C ALA A 56 -24.09 5.67 10.00
N ALA A 57 -23.90 6.97 9.76
CA ALA A 57 -23.49 7.94 10.77
C ALA A 57 -24.44 8.05 11.97
N GLY A 58 -25.73 7.82 11.76
CA GLY A 58 -26.74 7.88 12.84
C GLY A 58 -26.62 6.76 13.89
N ALA A 59 -25.86 5.70 13.60
CA ALA A 59 -25.70 4.52 14.48
C ALA A 59 -24.31 4.43 15.14
N MET A 60 -23.49 5.49 15.10
CA MET A 60 -22.11 5.47 15.65
C MET A 60 -22.02 5.22 17.16
N ASN A 61 -23.10 5.28 17.90
CA ASN A 61 -23.18 4.92 19.31
C ASN A 61 -23.25 3.39 19.52
N ARG A 62 -23.22 2.60 18.46
CA ARG A 62 -23.21 1.13 18.49
C ARG A 62 -21.92 0.58 17.88
N TYR A 63 -21.47 -0.56 18.40
CA TYR A 63 -20.37 -1.28 17.79
C TYR A 63 -20.72 -1.71 16.36
N PRO A 64 -19.74 -1.71 15.44
CA PRO A 64 -19.94 -2.26 14.10
C PRO A 64 -20.17 -3.78 14.14
N ASP A 65 -20.54 -4.36 13.00
CA ASP A 65 -20.55 -5.81 12.82
C ASP A 65 -19.11 -6.35 12.98
N PRO A 66 -18.83 -7.23 13.98
CA PRO A 66 -17.48 -7.74 14.23
C PRO A 66 -16.93 -8.55 13.05
N ASP A 67 -17.81 -9.18 12.29
CA ASP A 67 -17.45 -10.01 11.13
C ASP A 67 -17.44 -9.24 9.82
N ALA A 68 -17.86 -7.96 9.79
CA ALA A 68 -18.02 -7.17 8.58
C ALA A 68 -18.77 -7.94 7.48
N THR A 69 -19.86 -8.62 7.86
CA THR A 69 -20.56 -9.67 7.06
C THR A 69 -20.96 -9.17 5.68
N LEU A 70 -21.55 -7.96 5.59
CA LEU A 70 -21.97 -7.39 4.30
C LEU A 70 -20.76 -7.11 3.40
N LEU A 71 -19.71 -6.51 3.96
CA LEU A 71 -18.50 -6.17 3.21
C LEU A 71 -17.82 -7.44 2.68
N ARG A 72 -17.63 -8.46 3.53
CA ARG A 72 -17.06 -9.75 3.11
C ARG A 72 -17.86 -10.42 2.00
N ARG A 73 -19.19 -10.37 2.09
CA ARG A 73 -20.04 -10.92 1.04
C ARG A 73 -19.84 -10.19 -0.29
N ARG A 74 -19.88 -8.87 -0.29
CA ARG A 74 -19.69 -8.06 -1.51
C ARG A 74 -18.29 -8.23 -2.13
N ILE A 75 -17.25 -8.35 -1.30
CA ILE A 75 -15.90 -8.68 -1.79
C ILE A 75 -15.90 -10.10 -2.39
N ALA A 76 -16.49 -11.08 -1.71
CA ALA A 76 -16.57 -12.45 -2.19
C ALA A 76 -17.33 -12.54 -3.52
N ASP A 77 -18.45 -11.83 -3.65
CA ASP A 77 -19.22 -11.74 -4.89
C ASP A 77 -18.40 -11.12 -6.04
N ARG A 78 -17.60 -10.09 -5.76
CA ARG A 78 -16.75 -9.41 -6.76
C ARG A 78 -15.63 -10.31 -7.29
N TYR A 79 -15.06 -11.16 -6.44
CA TYR A 79 -13.91 -12.02 -6.76
C TYR A 79 -14.31 -13.51 -6.89
N GLU A 80 -15.60 -13.79 -7.06
CA GLU A 80 -16.14 -15.15 -7.26
C GLU A 80 -15.63 -16.19 -6.24
N THR A 81 -15.54 -15.76 -4.96
CA THR A 81 -15.04 -16.60 -3.86
C THR A 81 -16.03 -16.69 -2.71
N GLU A 82 -15.67 -17.40 -1.64
CA GLU A 82 -16.51 -17.53 -0.45
C GLU A 82 -16.19 -16.44 0.58
N PRO A 83 -17.20 -15.87 1.31
CA PRO A 83 -16.96 -14.90 2.37
C PRO A 83 -16.01 -15.40 3.47
N GLY A 84 -15.97 -16.73 3.67
CA GLY A 84 -15.04 -17.40 4.59
C GLY A 84 -13.56 -17.31 4.19
N ARG A 85 -13.26 -16.90 2.97
CA ARG A 85 -11.91 -16.71 2.42
C ARG A 85 -11.48 -15.24 2.41
N VAL A 86 -12.34 -14.32 2.84
CA VAL A 86 -12.09 -12.87 2.87
C VAL A 86 -11.74 -12.43 4.29
N ALA A 87 -10.53 -11.97 4.52
CA ALA A 87 -10.15 -11.24 5.73
C ALA A 87 -10.38 -9.73 5.50
N VAL A 88 -10.89 -9.03 6.52
CA VAL A 88 -11.09 -7.56 6.47
C VAL A 88 -10.38 -6.95 7.67
N GLY A 89 -9.71 -5.81 7.47
CA GLY A 89 -8.96 -5.14 8.53
C GLY A 89 -9.03 -3.61 8.44
N ASN A 90 -8.54 -2.96 9.49
CA ASN A 90 -8.38 -1.51 9.56
C ASN A 90 -7.23 -1.02 8.63
N GLY A 91 -7.46 -1.13 7.32
CA GLY A 91 -6.47 -1.10 6.25
C GLY A 91 -5.74 -2.44 6.09
N SER A 92 -5.08 -2.64 4.94
CA SER A 92 -4.25 -3.84 4.70
C SER A 92 -3.10 -3.98 5.72
N CYS A 93 -2.65 -2.87 6.31
CA CYS A 93 -1.63 -2.88 7.37
C CYS A 93 -2.04 -3.68 8.62
N GLU A 94 -3.30 -3.60 9.05
CA GLU A 94 -3.77 -4.42 10.18
C GLU A 94 -3.77 -5.90 9.82
N ILE A 95 -4.14 -6.25 8.58
CA ILE A 95 -4.13 -7.63 8.12
C ILE A 95 -2.69 -8.17 8.07
N LEU A 96 -1.74 -7.38 7.54
CA LEU A 96 -0.31 -7.73 7.55
C LEU A 96 0.22 -7.95 8.97
N LEU A 97 -0.13 -7.04 9.89
CA LEU A 97 0.28 -7.15 11.30
C LEU A 97 -0.32 -8.41 11.94
N ALA A 98 -1.62 -8.62 11.78
CA ALA A 98 -2.29 -9.80 12.33
C ALA A 98 -1.76 -11.11 11.72
N ALA A 99 -1.44 -11.11 10.42
CA ALA A 99 -0.82 -12.26 9.76
C ALA A 99 0.59 -12.53 10.32
N ALA A 100 1.41 -11.49 10.46
CA ALA A 100 2.75 -11.64 11.05
C ALA A 100 2.69 -12.16 12.49
N GLU A 101 1.81 -11.63 13.34
CA GLU A 101 1.60 -12.11 14.71
C GLU A 101 1.05 -13.54 14.78
N ALA A 102 0.22 -13.95 13.79
CA ALA A 102 -0.32 -15.31 13.74
C ALA A 102 0.66 -16.35 13.21
N LEU A 103 1.63 -15.94 12.39
CA LEU A 103 2.56 -16.81 11.69
C LEU A 103 3.94 -16.89 12.36
N CYS A 104 4.37 -15.80 13.02
CA CYS A 104 5.74 -15.65 13.46
C CYS A 104 5.88 -15.69 14.99
N GLU A 105 6.88 -16.42 15.42
CA GLU A 105 7.36 -16.48 16.81
C GLU A 105 8.83 -16.09 16.86
N LEU A 106 9.39 -16.04 18.08
CA LEU A 106 10.82 -15.82 18.24
C LEU A 106 11.65 -16.88 17.50
N GLY A 107 12.50 -16.46 16.58
CA GLY A 107 13.29 -17.35 15.73
C GLY A 107 12.70 -17.59 14.34
N SER A 108 11.46 -17.14 14.10
CA SER A 108 10.89 -17.11 12.74
C SER A 108 11.58 -16.04 11.87
N GLU A 109 11.37 -16.13 10.57
CA GLU A 109 11.87 -15.17 9.59
C GLU A 109 10.74 -14.58 8.76
N ILE A 110 10.86 -13.28 8.47
CA ILE A 110 10.04 -12.55 7.50
C ILE A 110 10.94 -12.09 6.36
N LEU A 111 10.63 -12.55 5.15
CA LEU A 111 11.37 -12.28 3.92
C LEU A 111 10.65 -11.21 3.08
N TYR A 112 11.37 -10.22 2.58
CA TYR A 112 10.86 -9.21 1.65
C TYR A 112 11.99 -8.53 0.87
N ALA A 113 11.66 -7.96 -0.29
CA ALA A 113 12.60 -7.12 -1.03
C ALA A 113 12.74 -5.72 -0.39
N TRP A 114 13.90 -5.07 -0.57
CA TRP A 114 14.15 -3.73 -0.03
C TRP A 114 15.01 -2.88 -0.98
N PRO A 115 14.66 -1.61 -1.24
CA PRO A 115 13.54 -0.79 -0.72
C PRO A 115 12.14 -1.32 -1.05
N SER A 116 11.25 -1.27 -0.04
CA SER A 116 9.85 -1.63 -0.20
C SER A 116 8.98 -0.93 0.87
N PHE A 117 7.74 -1.38 1.10
CA PHE A 117 6.84 -0.71 2.01
C PHE A 117 7.37 -0.71 3.45
N SER A 118 7.48 0.47 4.03
CA SER A 118 8.07 0.72 5.36
C SER A 118 7.39 -0.02 6.52
N MET A 119 6.25 -0.65 6.29
CA MET A 119 5.57 -1.49 7.28
C MET A 119 6.28 -2.84 7.49
N TYR A 120 6.99 -3.38 6.49
CA TYR A 120 7.57 -4.72 6.59
C TYR A 120 8.66 -4.85 7.67
N PRO A 121 9.65 -3.93 7.79
CA PRO A 121 10.57 -3.91 8.92
C PRO A 121 9.86 -3.81 10.28
N TYR A 122 8.72 -3.10 10.32
CA TYR A 122 7.93 -2.95 11.53
C TYR A 122 7.31 -4.28 11.99
N LEU A 123 6.83 -5.11 11.04
CA LEU A 123 6.30 -6.45 11.34
C LEU A 123 7.34 -7.33 12.04
N ALA A 124 8.57 -7.38 11.48
CA ALA A 124 9.66 -8.17 12.06
C ALA A 124 10.06 -7.66 13.45
N ALA A 125 10.13 -6.34 13.65
CA ALA A 125 10.46 -5.76 14.95
C ALA A 125 9.41 -6.06 16.01
N LEU A 126 8.11 -6.05 15.68
CA LEU A 126 7.01 -6.31 16.62
C LEU A 126 6.91 -7.78 17.03
N THR A 127 7.00 -8.69 16.06
CA THR A 127 6.88 -10.14 16.30
C THR A 127 8.15 -10.73 16.94
N GLY A 128 9.30 -10.05 16.79
CA GLY A 128 10.60 -10.58 17.18
C GLY A 128 11.19 -11.54 16.15
N ALA A 129 10.58 -11.66 14.99
CA ALA A 129 11.13 -12.40 13.86
C ALA A 129 12.41 -11.74 13.32
N ARG A 130 13.26 -12.53 12.69
CA ARG A 130 14.40 -12.04 11.94
C ARG A 130 13.93 -11.56 10.57
N GLU A 131 14.30 -10.35 10.20
CA GLU A 131 14.05 -9.84 8.86
C GLU A 131 15.13 -10.34 7.88
N ILE A 132 14.68 -10.77 6.70
CA ILE A 132 15.51 -11.11 5.56
C ILE A 132 15.19 -10.11 4.46
N ARG A 133 16.12 -9.18 4.23
CA ARG A 133 15.99 -8.17 3.18
C ARG A 133 16.76 -8.60 1.96
N VAL A 134 16.08 -8.70 0.83
CA VAL A 134 16.71 -8.99 -0.47
C VAL A 134 16.79 -7.68 -1.25
N PRO A 135 17.97 -7.27 -1.74
CA PRO A 135 18.08 -6.09 -2.59
C PRO A 135 17.21 -6.22 -3.83
N LEU A 136 16.73 -5.08 -4.33
CA LEU A 136 16.06 -5.03 -5.63
C LEU A 136 17.07 -5.35 -6.76
N ALA A 137 16.58 -5.93 -7.84
CA ALA A 137 17.35 -6.14 -9.07
C ALA A 137 17.52 -4.83 -9.86
N GLU A 138 18.26 -4.89 -10.97
CA GLU A 138 18.36 -3.78 -11.92
C GLU A 138 16.97 -3.31 -12.36
N GLY A 139 16.78 -2.01 -12.48
CA GLY A 139 15.47 -1.39 -12.73
C GLY A 139 14.57 -1.31 -11.50
N GLU A 140 15.13 -1.53 -10.31
CA GLU A 140 14.42 -1.41 -9.02
C GLU A 140 13.19 -2.32 -8.87
N VAL A 141 13.24 -3.50 -9.50
CA VAL A 141 12.22 -4.55 -9.41
C VAL A 141 12.59 -5.59 -8.36
N HIS A 142 11.61 -6.32 -7.83
CA HIS A 142 11.87 -7.43 -6.92
C HIS A 142 12.66 -8.56 -7.63
N ASP A 143 13.76 -9.01 -7.03
CA ASP A 143 14.48 -10.21 -7.46
C ASP A 143 13.84 -11.45 -6.81
N LEU A 144 12.83 -12.00 -7.48
CA LEU A 144 12.11 -13.18 -6.97
C LEU A 144 13.00 -14.43 -6.91
N ASP A 145 14.04 -14.52 -7.75
CA ASP A 145 14.99 -15.62 -7.72
C ASP A 145 15.87 -15.57 -6.47
N ALA A 146 16.41 -14.39 -6.18
CA ALA A 146 17.17 -14.17 -4.96
C ALA A 146 16.27 -14.31 -3.72
N MET A 147 15.02 -13.82 -3.74
CA MET A 147 14.07 -14.00 -2.64
C MET A 147 13.81 -15.49 -2.37
N ALA A 148 13.58 -16.30 -3.40
CA ALA A 148 13.36 -17.74 -3.23
C ALA A 148 14.60 -18.47 -2.70
N ALA A 149 15.80 -18.02 -3.05
CA ALA A 149 17.05 -18.60 -2.56
C ALA A 149 17.32 -18.34 -1.07
N GLU A 150 16.78 -17.24 -0.53
CA GLU A 150 16.90 -16.87 0.90
C GLU A 150 15.86 -17.56 1.81
N VAL A 151 14.92 -18.31 1.26
CA VAL A 151 13.92 -19.04 2.06
C VAL A 151 14.57 -20.17 2.84
N THR A 152 14.34 -20.23 4.15
CA THR A 152 14.82 -21.28 5.04
C THR A 152 13.66 -22.02 5.73
N ALA A 153 13.96 -23.02 6.53
CA ALA A 153 12.97 -23.70 7.36
C ALA A 153 12.36 -22.79 8.45
N ALA A 154 13.00 -21.68 8.79
CA ALA A 154 12.51 -20.69 9.75
C ALA A 154 11.63 -19.61 9.11
N THR A 155 11.62 -19.49 7.78
CA THR A 155 10.82 -18.51 7.06
C THR A 155 9.35 -18.88 7.19
N GLN A 156 8.54 -17.95 7.72
CA GLN A 156 7.09 -18.14 7.92
C GLN A 156 6.26 -17.22 7.01
N LEU A 157 6.82 -16.07 6.64
CA LEU A 157 6.15 -15.07 5.82
C LEU A 157 7.11 -14.51 4.77
N ALA A 158 6.75 -14.62 3.51
CA ALA A 158 7.40 -13.96 2.39
C ALA A 158 6.46 -12.89 1.83
N ILE A 159 6.91 -11.65 1.72
CA ILE A 159 6.08 -10.52 1.27
C ILE A 159 6.58 -10.02 -0.08
N VAL A 160 5.69 -9.99 -1.05
CA VAL A 160 5.92 -9.42 -2.38
C VAL A 160 4.98 -8.23 -2.56
N CYS A 161 5.53 -7.02 -2.67
CA CYS A 161 4.77 -5.80 -2.94
C CYS A 161 4.70 -5.59 -4.45
N ASN A 162 3.54 -5.77 -5.04
CA ASN A 162 3.39 -5.74 -6.49
C ASN A 162 2.11 -5.05 -6.96
N PRO A 163 2.19 -3.85 -7.55
CA PRO A 163 3.39 -3.02 -7.78
C PRO A 163 4.08 -2.56 -6.50
N ASN A 164 5.43 -2.44 -6.55
CA ASN A 164 6.23 -2.09 -5.38
C ASN A 164 6.04 -0.62 -4.95
N ASN A 165 6.10 -0.38 -3.68
CA ASN A 165 6.20 0.94 -3.08
C ASN A 165 7.49 0.99 -2.25
N PRO A 166 8.50 1.83 -2.59
CA PRO A 166 8.33 3.13 -3.27
C PRO A 166 8.64 3.16 -4.77
N THR A 167 9.16 2.10 -5.39
CA THR A 167 9.72 2.18 -6.74
C THR A 167 8.65 2.26 -7.85
N GLY A 168 7.44 1.76 -7.59
CA GLY A 168 6.35 1.73 -8.56
C GLY A 168 6.44 0.55 -9.55
N THR A 169 7.52 -0.20 -9.53
CA THR A 169 7.78 -1.31 -10.47
C THR A 169 6.83 -2.48 -10.27
N HIS A 170 6.52 -3.18 -11.35
CA HIS A 170 5.57 -4.29 -11.38
C HIS A 170 6.21 -5.56 -11.96
N LEU A 171 5.76 -6.69 -11.47
CA LEU A 171 6.11 -8.01 -11.98
C LEU A 171 4.85 -8.69 -12.53
N PRO A 172 4.88 -9.22 -13.76
CA PRO A 172 3.76 -9.95 -14.34
C PRO A 172 3.32 -11.15 -13.51
N ALA A 173 2.02 -11.49 -13.56
CA ALA A 173 1.43 -12.58 -12.79
C ALA A 173 2.13 -13.93 -13.03
N ALA A 174 2.65 -14.17 -14.23
CA ALA A 174 3.42 -15.37 -14.54
C ALA A 174 4.71 -15.50 -13.71
N GLN A 175 5.37 -14.38 -13.39
CA GLN A 175 6.57 -14.40 -12.51
C GLN A 175 6.17 -14.64 -11.06
N ILE A 176 5.03 -14.09 -10.63
CA ILE A 176 4.47 -14.36 -9.28
C ILE A 176 4.11 -15.84 -9.15
N ALA A 177 3.47 -16.45 -10.16
CA ALA A 177 3.17 -17.89 -10.17
C ALA A 177 4.44 -18.74 -10.07
N ALA A 178 5.46 -18.45 -10.90
CA ALA A 178 6.74 -19.15 -10.85
C ALA A 178 7.47 -19.00 -9.51
N PHE A 179 7.34 -17.85 -8.84
CA PHE A 179 7.82 -17.68 -7.48
C PHE A 179 7.05 -18.56 -6.49
N CYS A 180 5.71 -18.59 -6.56
CA CYS A 180 4.87 -19.41 -5.69
C CYS A 180 5.20 -20.90 -5.81
N GLU A 181 5.50 -21.42 -7.00
CA GLU A 181 5.91 -22.82 -7.22
C GLU A 181 7.18 -23.22 -6.47
N ARG A 182 8.07 -22.25 -6.22
CA ARG A 182 9.38 -22.47 -5.57
C ARG A 182 9.32 -22.34 -4.05
N ILE A 183 8.28 -21.69 -3.52
CA ILE A 183 8.15 -21.42 -2.09
C ILE A 183 7.52 -22.62 -1.38
N PRO A 184 8.15 -23.15 -0.32
CA PRO A 184 7.61 -24.28 0.43
C PRO A 184 6.22 -23.97 1.03
N ALA A 185 5.33 -24.95 1.05
CA ALA A 185 3.94 -24.80 1.49
C ALA A 185 3.75 -24.34 2.95
N HIS A 186 4.80 -24.42 3.80
CA HIS A 186 4.75 -23.89 5.16
C HIS A 186 4.93 -22.36 5.23
N VAL A 187 5.47 -21.74 4.18
CA VAL A 187 5.67 -20.31 4.11
C VAL A 187 4.42 -19.66 3.53
N THR A 188 3.85 -18.71 4.24
CA THR A 188 2.77 -17.88 3.69
C THR A 188 3.36 -16.82 2.78
N ILE A 189 2.84 -16.72 1.55
CA ILE A 189 3.21 -15.67 0.59
C ILE A 189 2.14 -14.58 0.68
N ALA A 190 2.53 -13.38 1.12
CA ALA A 190 1.66 -12.22 1.12
C ALA A 190 1.97 -11.36 -0.12
N LEU A 191 1.10 -11.39 -1.11
CA LEU A 191 1.15 -10.52 -2.28
C LEU A 191 0.41 -9.23 -1.94
N ASP A 192 1.16 -8.15 -1.69
CA ASP A 192 0.61 -6.84 -1.32
C ASP A 192 0.35 -6.02 -2.58
N GLU A 193 -0.91 -6.01 -2.98
CA GLU A 193 -1.43 -5.40 -4.21
C GLU A 193 -2.14 -4.07 -3.96
N ALA A 194 -1.58 -3.23 -3.10
CA ALA A 194 -2.20 -1.94 -2.77
C ALA A 194 -2.38 -0.99 -3.98
N TYR A 195 -1.71 -1.26 -5.10
CA TYR A 195 -1.70 -0.41 -6.30
C TYR A 195 -2.05 -1.16 -7.60
N VAL A 196 -2.50 -2.40 -7.50
CA VAL A 196 -2.69 -3.30 -8.66
C VAL A 196 -3.64 -2.74 -9.72
N GLU A 197 -4.61 -1.92 -9.33
CA GLU A 197 -5.56 -1.32 -10.27
C GLU A 197 -4.91 -0.31 -11.25
N PHE A 198 -3.70 0.20 -10.93
CA PHE A 198 -3.01 1.19 -11.78
C PHE A 198 -2.02 0.56 -12.77
N GLN A 199 -1.71 -0.72 -12.66
CA GLN A 199 -0.82 -1.41 -13.59
C GLN A 199 -1.53 -1.66 -14.94
N THR A 200 -0.75 -1.77 -16.00
CA THR A 200 -1.24 -1.95 -17.38
C THR A 200 -0.66 -3.16 -18.08
N ASP A 201 0.13 -3.99 -17.37
CA ASP A 201 0.83 -5.13 -17.93
C ASP A 201 -0.07 -6.37 -18.02
N ASP A 202 -0.95 -6.54 -17.00
CA ASP A 202 -1.84 -7.68 -16.84
C ASP A 202 -3.27 -7.23 -16.53
N ASP A 203 -4.22 -8.16 -16.52
CA ASP A 203 -5.51 -7.96 -15.87
C ASP A 203 -5.27 -7.81 -14.36
N SER A 204 -5.83 -6.76 -13.74
CA SER A 204 -5.62 -6.46 -12.32
C SER A 204 -6.10 -7.57 -11.37
N ASP A 205 -6.95 -8.47 -11.83
CA ASP A 205 -7.52 -9.56 -11.03
C ASP A 205 -6.86 -10.92 -11.28
N ILE A 206 -5.95 -11.02 -12.27
CA ILE A 206 -5.34 -12.30 -12.69
C ILE A 206 -4.61 -13.03 -11.55
N THR A 207 -4.03 -12.30 -10.61
CA THR A 207 -3.33 -12.89 -9.45
C THR A 207 -4.28 -13.54 -8.45
N VAL A 208 -5.56 -13.18 -8.44
CA VAL A 208 -6.59 -13.81 -7.60
C VAL A 208 -6.84 -15.25 -8.06
N ASP A 209 -6.72 -15.54 -9.35
CA ASP A 209 -6.88 -16.90 -9.89
C ASP A 209 -5.81 -17.85 -9.33
N LEU A 210 -4.61 -17.34 -9.01
CA LEU A 210 -3.52 -18.13 -8.43
C LEU A 210 -3.87 -18.72 -7.06
N LEU A 211 -4.86 -18.17 -6.36
CA LEU A 211 -5.34 -18.69 -5.07
C LEU A 211 -5.94 -20.11 -5.17
N ALA A 212 -6.30 -20.56 -6.37
CA ALA A 212 -6.79 -21.92 -6.60
C ALA A 212 -5.64 -22.94 -6.56
N ASP A 213 -4.46 -22.56 -7.05
CA ASP A 213 -3.30 -23.43 -7.19
C ASP A 213 -2.35 -23.34 -5.98
N PHE A 214 -2.30 -22.18 -5.31
CA PHE A 214 -1.37 -21.90 -4.21
C PHE A 214 -2.10 -21.61 -2.90
N PRO A 215 -2.40 -22.64 -2.08
CA PRO A 215 -3.17 -22.48 -0.83
C PRO A 215 -2.45 -21.66 0.26
N ASN A 216 -1.13 -21.45 0.13
CA ASN A 216 -0.30 -20.61 0.98
C ASN A 216 -0.14 -19.16 0.45
N LEU A 217 -0.72 -18.84 -0.71
CA LEU A 217 -0.79 -17.48 -1.23
C LEU A 217 -1.93 -16.71 -0.57
N VAL A 218 -1.69 -15.44 -0.30
CA VAL A 218 -2.67 -14.45 0.18
C VAL A 218 -2.50 -13.18 -0.63
N VAL A 219 -3.58 -12.68 -1.22
CA VAL A 219 -3.61 -11.43 -1.97
C VAL A 219 -4.20 -10.34 -1.09
N LEU A 220 -3.45 -9.27 -0.81
CA LEU A 220 -3.89 -8.13 -0.01
C LEU A 220 -4.26 -6.95 -0.92
N ARG A 221 -5.39 -6.32 -0.66
CA ARG A 221 -5.88 -5.13 -1.36
C ARG A 221 -6.42 -4.09 -0.39
N THR A 222 -6.58 -2.87 -0.86
CA THR A 222 -6.98 -1.74 -0.02
C THR A 222 -8.02 -0.85 -0.70
N PHE A 223 -8.92 -0.28 0.10
CA PHE A 223 -9.78 0.80 -0.36
C PHE A 223 -9.13 2.19 -0.24
N SER A 224 -7.89 2.26 0.23
CA SER A 224 -7.20 3.54 0.48
C SER A 224 -6.75 4.27 -0.77
N LYS A 225 -6.54 3.57 -1.90
CA LYS A 225 -5.91 4.12 -3.10
C LYS A 225 -6.95 4.45 -4.16
N VAL A 226 -7.19 3.59 -5.11
CA VAL A 226 -8.12 3.84 -6.23
C VAL A 226 -9.52 4.21 -5.77
N TYR A 227 -10.04 3.58 -4.71
CA TYR A 227 -11.37 3.88 -4.18
C TYR A 227 -11.48 5.21 -3.43
N GLY A 228 -10.35 5.88 -3.11
CA GLY A 228 -10.36 7.19 -2.44
C GLY A 228 -10.82 7.16 -0.98
N LEU A 229 -10.67 6.04 -0.27
CA LEU A 229 -11.14 5.85 1.11
C LEU A 229 -10.00 5.78 2.15
N ALA A 230 -8.87 6.42 1.88
CA ALA A 230 -7.70 6.38 2.76
C ALA A 230 -8.00 6.75 4.22
N GLY A 231 -8.85 7.77 4.43
CA GLY A 231 -9.24 8.26 5.76
C GLY A 231 -10.15 7.30 6.54
N LEU A 232 -10.82 6.35 5.87
CA LEU A 232 -11.71 5.39 6.54
C LEU A 232 -11.00 4.16 7.08
N ARG A 233 -9.75 3.92 6.65
CA ARG A 233 -8.94 2.80 7.15
C ARG A 233 -9.63 1.44 6.93
N VAL A 234 -9.77 1.00 5.70
CA VAL A 234 -10.32 -0.32 5.37
C VAL A 234 -9.54 -0.98 4.24
N GLY A 235 -9.28 -2.27 4.39
CA GLY A 235 -8.62 -3.13 3.41
C GLY A 235 -9.08 -4.56 3.59
N PHE A 236 -8.69 -5.42 2.66
CA PHE A 236 -9.04 -6.83 2.69
C PHE A 236 -7.90 -7.71 2.17
N ALA A 237 -8.00 -9.00 2.47
CA ALA A 237 -7.17 -10.02 1.87
C ALA A 237 -8.03 -11.21 1.43
N LEU A 238 -7.63 -11.80 0.31
CA LEU A 238 -8.17 -13.05 -0.21
C LEU A 238 -7.16 -14.17 0.06
N GLY A 239 -7.62 -15.30 0.59
CA GLY A 239 -6.72 -16.39 0.93
C GLY A 239 -7.48 -17.63 1.40
N SER A 240 -6.82 -18.55 2.09
CA SER A 240 -7.48 -19.71 2.65
C SER A 240 -8.38 -19.34 3.84
N ALA A 241 -9.42 -20.15 4.10
CA ALA A 241 -10.27 -19.97 5.28
C ALA A 241 -9.49 -20.07 6.60
N LYS A 242 -8.38 -20.84 6.63
CA LYS A 242 -7.46 -20.91 7.77
C LYS A 242 -6.73 -19.59 8.00
N PHE A 243 -6.22 -18.98 6.92
CA PHE A 243 -5.58 -17.66 7.00
C PHE A 243 -6.56 -16.62 7.55
N ARG A 244 -7.77 -16.55 6.98
CA ARG A 244 -8.81 -15.62 7.46
C ARG A 244 -9.09 -15.83 8.95
N ALA A 245 -9.26 -17.06 9.39
CA ALA A 245 -9.54 -17.37 10.80
C ALA A 245 -8.38 -16.98 11.73
N ALA A 246 -7.13 -17.14 11.28
CA ALA A 246 -5.95 -16.73 12.05
C ALA A 246 -5.88 -15.19 12.18
N VAL A 247 -6.11 -14.45 11.10
CA VAL A 247 -6.18 -12.98 11.14
C VAL A 247 -7.30 -12.50 12.07
N ASP A 248 -8.49 -13.09 12.00
CA ASP A 248 -9.62 -12.72 12.86
C ASP A 248 -9.37 -13.01 14.35
N ALA A 249 -8.56 -14.02 14.67
CA ALA A 249 -8.22 -14.35 16.06
C ALA A 249 -7.24 -13.32 16.67
N VAL A 250 -6.40 -12.69 15.87
CA VAL A 250 -5.36 -11.76 16.34
C VAL A 250 -5.81 -10.29 16.27
N ARG A 251 -6.53 -9.90 15.21
CA ARG A 251 -6.94 -8.51 15.04
C ARG A 251 -7.84 -8.04 16.19
N GLN A 252 -7.79 -6.75 16.48
CA GLN A 252 -8.64 -6.16 17.51
C GLN A 252 -10.13 -6.38 17.16
N PRO A 253 -10.97 -6.85 18.12
CA PRO A 253 -12.41 -6.90 17.93
C PRO A 253 -12.96 -5.53 17.51
N PHE A 254 -13.89 -5.52 16.54
CA PHE A 254 -14.50 -4.29 16.02
C PHE A 254 -13.51 -3.29 15.37
N SER A 255 -12.33 -3.73 14.93
CA SER A 255 -11.29 -2.83 14.39
C SER A 255 -11.73 -2.05 13.15
N VAL A 256 -12.57 -2.64 12.30
CA VAL A 256 -13.13 -1.96 11.12
C VAL A 256 -14.40 -1.22 11.53
N ASN A 257 -14.35 0.10 11.56
CA ASN A 257 -15.45 0.94 12.01
C ASN A 257 -16.69 0.87 11.08
N ALA A 258 -17.86 1.21 11.62
CA ALA A 258 -19.14 1.09 10.91
C ALA A 258 -19.21 1.92 9.61
N LEU A 259 -18.61 3.11 9.60
CA LEU A 259 -18.58 3.98 8.41
C LEU A 259 -17.70 3.37 7.32
N ALA A 260 -16.55 2.80 7.71
CA ALA A 260 -15.66 2.11 6.79
C ALA A 260 -16.31 0.87 6.16
N GLN A 261 -17.02 0.06 6.98
CA GLN A 261 -17.75 -1.11 6.48
C GLN A 261 -18.83 -0.71 5.47
N ALA A 262 -19.64 0.31 5.77
CA ALA A 262 -20.69 0.79 4.89
C ALA A 262 -20.10 1.38 3.59
N ALA A 263 -19.07 2.20 3.71
CA ALA A 263 -18.42 2.85 2.58
C ALA A 263 -17.75 1.84 1.64
N ALA A 264 -16.95 0.91 2.17
CA ALA A 264 -16.26 -0.09 1.39
C ALA A 264 -17.23 -1.09 0.74
N ALA A 265 -18.27 -1.49 1.46
CA ALA A 265 -19.32 -2.34 0.92
C ALA A 265 -20.07 -1.67 -0.25
N GLU A 266 -20.23 -0.36 -0.24
CA GLU A 266 -20.80 0.37 -1.37
C GLU A 266 -19.76 0.57 -2.49
N ALA A 267 -18.53 0.98 -2.14
CA ALA A 267 -17.49 1.30 -3.11
C ALA A 267 -17.15 0.14 -4.06
N ILE A 268 -17.11 -1.09 -3.54
CA ILE A 268 -16.77 -2.28 -4.34
C ILE A 268 -17.77 -2.56 -5.48
N LEU A 269 -18.98 -1.99 -5.43
CA LEU A 269 -20.00 -2.13 -6.46
C LEU A 269 -19.82 -1.18 -7.64
N HIS A 270 -18.93 -0.19 -7.53
CA HIS A 270 -18.77 0.86 -8.54
C HIS A 270 -17.44 0.70 -9.28
N GLN A 271 -17.30 -0.40 -10.04
CA GLN A 271 -16.08 -0.69 -10.79
C GLN A 271 -15.88 0.27 -11.98
N ASP A 272 -16.97 0.77 -12.55
CA ASP A 272 -16.94 1.84 -13.56
C ASP A 272 -16.30 3.15 -13.06
N ASP A 273 -16.51 3.52 -11.79
CA ASP A 273 -15.83 4.66 -11.17
C ASP A 273 -14.35 4.35 -10.94
N VAL A 274 -14.00 3.11 -10.57
CA VAL A 274 -12.61 2.66 -10.45
C VAL A 274 -11.88 2.81 -11.78
N GLU A 275 -12.44 2.28 -12.86
CA GLU A 275 -11.88 2.37 -14.22
C GLU A 275 -11.63 3.83 -14.64
N GLN A 276 -12.61 4.71 -14.45
CA GLN A 276 -12.47 6.13 -14.74
C GLN A 276 -11.38 6.81 -13.93
N ARG A 277 -11.17 6.43 -12.68
CA ARG A 277 -10.09 6.96 -11.82
C ARG A 277 -8.73 6.47 -12.30
N VAL A 278 -8.64 5.20 -12.66
CA VAL A 278 -7.43 4.63 -13.26
C VAL A 278 -7.08 5.39 -14.53
N GLU A 279 -8.02 5.51 -15.49
CA GLU A 279 -7.79 6.24 -16.75
C GLU A 279 -7.23 7.67 -16.51
N ARG A 280 -7.87 8.43 -15.62
CA ARG A 280 -7.41 9.78 -15.26
C ARG A 280 -6.00 9.78 -14.66
N THR A 281 -5.71 8.81 -13.80
CA THR A 281 -4.40 8.67 -13.18
C THR A 281 -3.34 8.31 -14.20
N LEU A 282 -3.64 7.43 -15.16
CA LEU A 282 -2.73 7.05 -16.24
C LEU A 282 -2.40 8.23 -17.17
N VAL A 283 -3.38 9.09 -17.47
CA VAL A 283 -3.14 10.32 -18.23
C VAL A 283 -2.15 11.23 -17.49
N GLU A 284 -2.36 11.44 -16.20
CA GLU A 284 -1.45 12.26 -15.40
C GLU A 284 -0.07 11.59 -15.21
N ARG A 285 -0.01 10.25 -15.08
CA ARG A 285 1.26 9.51 -15.06
C ARG A 285 2.11 9.84 -16.28
N VAL A 286 1.57 9.69 -17.48
CA VAL A 286 2.30 9.98 -18.72
C VAL A 286 2.80 11.42 -18.71
N ARG A 287 1.94 12.38 -18.36
CA ARG A 287 2.28 13.80 -18.37
C ARG A 287 3.36 14.18 -17.36
N VAL A 288 3.29 13.62 -16.15
CA VAL A 288 4.29 13.86 -15.09
C VAL A 288 5.62 13.22 -15.45
N GLU A 289 5.62 11.96 -15.93
CA GLU A 289 6.83 11.27 -16.35
C GLU A 289 7.53 11.96 -17.52
N GLU A 290 6.77 12.52 -18.47
CA GLU A 290 7.33 13.36 -19.56
C GLU A 290 7.96 14.64 -19.01
N GLY A 291 7.27 15.35 -18.11
CA GLY A 291 7.81 16.56 -17.49
C GLY A 291 9.07 16.32 -16.65
N LEU A 292 9.13 15.20 -15.92
CA LEU A 292 10.34 14.80 -15.18
C LEU A 292 11.52 14.51 -16.11
N ARG A 293 11.26 13.86 -17.24
CA ARG A 293 12.29 13.59 -18.27
C ARG A 293 12.79 14.90 -18.92
N GLU A 294 11.91 15.86 -19.15
CA GLU A 294 12.30 17.20 -19.65
C GLU A 294 13.18 17.97 -18.66
N LEU A 295 13.01 17.72 -17.34
CA LEU A 295 13.88 18.25 -16.29
C LEU A 295 15.21 17.47 -16.16
N GLY A 296 15.41 16.41 -16.95
CA GLY A 296 16.63 15.58 -16.93
C GLY A 296 16.69 14.59 -15.79
N LEU A 297 15.56 14.32 -15.13
CA LEU A 297 15.46 13.36 -14.04
C LEU A 297 15.16 11.94 -14.52
N THR A 298 15.65 10.96 -13.75
CA THR A 298 15.40 9.54 -13.99
C THR A 298 14.33 9.03 -13.01
N THR A 299 13.43 8.20 -13.51
CA THR A 299 12.41 7.51 -12.72
C THR A 299 12.46 6.01 -12.99
N ALA A 300 12.07 5.20 -12.01
CA ALA A 300 11.76 3.79 -12.26
C ALA A 300 10.49 3.69 -13.13
N GLU A 301 10.35 2.60 -13.90
CA GLU A 301 9.14 2.36 -14.69
C GLU A 301 7.96 2.08 -13.76
N THR A 302 7.11 3.08 -13.57
CA THR A 302 6.05 3.00 -12.58
C THR A 302 4.75 2.41 -13.15
N GLN A 303 4.16 1.51 -12.38
CA GLN A 303 2.84 0.92 -12.59
C GLN A 303 1.87 1.26 -11.42
N THR A 304 2.06 2.46 -10.84
CA THR A 304 1.30 2.93 -9.68
C THR A 304 0.69 4.32 -9.92
N ASN A 305 0.18 4.92 -8.85
CA ASN A 305 -0.30 6.31 -8.84
C ASN A 305 0.77 7.30 -8.30
N PHE A 306 2.06 6.97 -8.46
CA PHE A 306 3.18 7.83 -8.04
C PHE A 306 4.42 7.56 -8.87
N SER A 307 5.34 8.53 -8.90
CA SER A 307 6.71 8.41 -9.40
C SER A 307 7.69 8.20 -8.27
N TRP A 308 8.75 7.41 -8.52
CA TRP A 308 9.96 7.31 -7.73
C TRP A 308 11.08 7.97 -8.49
N ILE A 309 11.54 9.12 -8.01
CA ILE A 309 12.37 10.06 -8.75
C ILE A 309 13.76 10.06 -8.15
N ASP A 310 14.76 9.71 -8.95
CA ASP A 310 16.18 9.90 -8.64
C ASP A 310 16.54 11.38 -8.86
N LEU A 311 17.03 12.04 -7.82
CA LEU A 311 17.39 13.46 -7.84
C LEU A 311 18.83 13.71 -8.36
N GLY A 312 19.56 12.64 -8.72
CA GLY A 312 20.95 12.74 -9.16
C GLY A 312 21.83 13.38 -8.09
N ASP A 313 22.49 14.48 -8.44
CA ASP A 313 23.40 15.21 -7.55
C ASP A 313 22.68 16.19 -6.60
N ALA A 314 21.35 16.39 -6.72
CA ALA A 314 20.62 17.34 -5.89
C ALA A 314 20.41 16.79 -4.46
N ASP A 315 20.50 17.66 -3.46
CA ASP A 315 20.27 17.27 -2.06
C ASP A 315 18.78 17.02 -1.79
N GLU A 316 18.44 15.81 -1.37
CA GLU A 316 17.07 15.38 -1.08
C GLU A 316 16.37 16.32 -0.06
N GLY A 317 17.10 16.73 0.98
CA GLY A 317 16.56 17.59 2.03
C GLY A 317 16.23 18.98 1.52
N GLU A 318 17.11 19.58 0.71
CA GLU A 318 16.90 20.89 0.09
C GLU A 318 15.73 20.87 -0.89
N VAL A 319 15.62 19.82 -1.72
CA VAL A 319 14.50 19.65 -2.66
C VAL A 319 13.18 19.51 -1.91
N VAL A 320 13.11 18.64 -0.90
CA VAL A 320 11.89 18.44 -0.08
C VAL A 320 11.49 19.72 0.65
N ALA A 321 12.46 20.46 1.23
CA ALA A 321 12.21 21.73 1.91
C ALA A 321 11.71 22.81 0.93
N GLY A 322 12.36 22.95 -0.22
CA GLY A 322 11.97 23.91 -1.26
C GLY A 322 10.58 23.67 -1.83
N LEU A 323 10.18 22.41 -2.01
CA LEU A 323 8.80 22.03 -2.38
C LEU A 323 7.79 22.36 -1.26
N ALA A 324 8.15 22.07 0.00
CA ALA A 324 7.29 22.37 1.14
C ALA A 324 7.05 23.87 1.33
N GLU A 325 8.06 24.74 1.10
CA GLU A 325 7.93 26.20 1.10
C GLU A 325 6.92 26.69 0.04
N ARG A 326 6.77 25.95 -1.07
CA ARG A 326 5.81 26.22 -2.13
C ARG A 326 4.46 25.51 -1.91
N SER A 327 4.22 25.01 -0.69
CA SER A 327 3.01 24.27 -0.32
C SER A 327 2.78 23.00 -1.15
N ILE A 328 3.86 22.28 -1.45
CA ILE A 328 3.83 20.98 -2.12
C ILE A 328 4.47 19.94 -1.21
N ALA A 329 3.67 18.98 -0.75
CA ALA A 329 4.12 17.90 0.12
C ALA A 329 4.49 16.67 -0.72
N VAL A 330 5.75 16.23 -0.62
CA VAL A 330 6.26 15.00 -1.24
C VAL A 330 6.85 14.06 -0.19
N ARG A 331 7.14 12.84 -0.56
CA ARG A 331 7.74 11.86 0.34
C ARG A 331 9.25 11.78 0.12
N PRO A 332 10.10 12.07 1.13
CA PRO A 332 11.54 11.84 1.02
C PRO A 332 11.83 10.34 0.88
N GLY A 333 12.87 10.01 0.14
CA GLY A 333 13.27 8.64 -0.18
C GLY A 333 14.09 7.97 0.92
N THR A 334 14.93 8.72 1.63
CA THR A 334 15.77 8.18 2.71
C THR A 334 14.99 7.32 3.72
N PRO A 335 13.81 7.74 4.26
CA PRO A 335 13.03 6.90 5.16
C PRO A 335 12.39 5.67 4.48
N LEU A 336 12.37 5.62 3.16
CA LEU A 336 11.86 4.50 2.37
C LEU A 336 12.95 3.54 1.91
N GLY A 337 14.21 3.83 2.24
CA GLY A 337 15.37 3.00 1.88
C GLY A 337 16.09 3.43 0.61
N GLY A 338 15.69 4.56 -0.02
CA GLY A 338 16.32 5.10 -1.23
C GLY A 338 16.78 6.55 -1.02
N PRO A 339 17.94 6.76 -0.36
CA PRO A 339 18.50 8.11 -0.21
C PRO A 339 18.76 8.74 -1.60
N GLY A 340 18.59 10.05 -1.69
CA GLY A 340 18.73 10.77 -2.96
C GLY A 340 17.50 10.68 -3.88
N HIS A 341 16.42 10.09 -3.39
CA HIS A 341 15.17 10.00 -4.14
C HIS A 341 14.04 10.74 -3.45
N ILE A 342 12.99 11.05 -4.21
CA ILE A 342 11.68 11.45 -3.67
C ILE A 342 10.58 10.59 -4.31
N ARG A 343 9.50 10.31 -3.55
CA ARG A 343 8.30 9.69 -4.09
C ARG A 343 7.18 10.73 -4.16
N VAL A 344 6.57 10.87 -5.32
CA VAL A 344 5.56 11.89 -5.60
C VAL A 344 4.31 11.24 -6.17
N SER A 345 3.18 11.41 -5.49
CA SER A 345 1.87 10.92 -5.96
C SER A 345 1.35 11.77 -7.11
N TYR A 346 0.59 11.18 -8.03
CA TYR A 346 -0.11 11.94 -9.05
C TYR A 346 -1.35 12.60 -8.44
N GLY A 347 -1.36 13.93 -8.44
CA GLY A 347 -2.46 14.77 -8.01
C GLY A 347 -3.43 15.12 -9.13
N THR A 348 -4.18 16.18 -8.94
CA THR A 348 -4.94 16.83 -10.03
C THR A 348 -3.98 17.45 -11.04
N PRO A 349 -4.42 17.73 -12.29
CA PRO A 349 -3.58 18.43 -13.28
C PRO A 349 -2.91 19.69 -12.73
N VAL A 350 -3.64 20.49 -11.97
CA VAL A 350 -3.12 21.74 -11.38
C VAL A 350 -2.04 21.48 -10.33
N GLU A 351 -2.20 20.45 -9.50
CA GLU A 351 -1.20 20.07 -8.49
C GLU A 351 0.08 19.54 -9.14
N ASN A 352 -0.07 18.73 -10.19
CA ASN A 352 1.06 18.20 -10.96
C ASN A 352 1.83 19.29 -11.71
N ASP A 353 1.12 20.27 -12.32
CA ASP A 353 1.76 21.43 -12.96
C ASP A 353 2.56 22.27 -11.95
N ARG A 354 1.99 22.51 -10.77
CA ARG A 354 2.69 23.23 -9.70
C ARG A 354 3.93 22.47 -9.24
N PHE A 355 3.83 21.15 -9.10
CA PHE A 355 4.96 20.32 -8.72
C PHE A 355 6.10 20.41 -9.75
N LEU A 356 5.82 20.16 -11.02
CA LEU A 356 6.83 20.19 -12.09
C LEU A 356 7.49 21.56 -12.20
N ALA A 357 6.72 22.65 -12.17
CA ALA A 357 7.25 24.01 -12.21
C ALA A 357 8.15 24.30 -11.00
N ALA A 358 7.70 23.97 -9.79
CA ALA A 358 8.47 24.18 -8.57
C ALA A 358 9.77 23.35 -8.54
N LEU A 359 9.71 22.10 -8.98
CA LEU A 359 10.88 21.22 -9.05
C LEU A 359 11.90 21.77 -10.05
N GLY A 360 11.47 22.21 -11.23
CA GLY A 360 12.35 22.82 -12.22
C GLY A 360 13.05 24.09 -11.72
N GLU A 361 12.35 24.95 -10.94
CA GLU A 361 12.97 26.13 -10.29
C GLU A 361 13.98 25.76 -9.21
N ILE A 362 13.77 24.68 -8.46
CA ILE A 362 14.67 24.25 -7.38
C ILE A 362 15.95 23.63 -7.94
N LEU A 363 15.86 22.94 -9.09
CA LEU A 363 16.98 22.24 -9.70
C LEU A 363 17.82 23.13 -10.64
N SER A 364 17.35 24.35 -10.99
CA SER A 364 18.07 25.28 -11.84
C SER A 364 19.00 26.21 -11.03
#